data_29c58fe5e6272281f26381dc38da3866
#
_entry.id   29c58fe5e6272281f26381dc38da3866
#
_cell.length_a   1.000
_cell.length_b   1.000
_cell.length_c   1.000
_cell.angle_alpha   90.00
_cell.angle_beta   90.00
_cell.angle_gamma   90.00
#
_symmetry.space_group_name_H-M   'P 1'
#
loop_
_entity.id
_entity.type
_entity.pdbx_description
1 polymer ?
#
loop_
_entity_poly.entity_id
_entity_poly.type
_entity_poly.pdbx_seq_one_letter_code
_entity_poly.pdbx_strand_id
1 'polypeptide(L)'
;DLRLDGGSLAVTRQIYGGKMNIDGVLTEAEGHIATIRPATFEPAEPRAEPGEIVTLEYPAHIELETRFTGFVEPPPGEVDIADAEIIVSVGRGIKDEKNLPVARELAEALKGELGCSRPIVDKGWLPKERQVGSSGKTVKPKLYIASGISGSFQHVMGMKGSDLIVAVNRDPKAPIFGIADYGVVDDLFKILPALTKKIKEFKGSG
;
A
#
# COMPACT_ATOMS: atom_id res chain seq x y z
N ASP A 1 -10.80 -9.00 -11.51
CA ASP A 1 -12.23 -8.95 -11.81
C ASP A 1 -12.91 -10.22 -11.31
N LEU A 2 -14.19 -10.12 -10.94
CA LEU A 2 -15.03 -11.23 -10.49
C LEU A 2 -16.38 -11.08 -11.20
N ARG A 3 -16.83 -12.13 -11.90
CA ARG A 3 -18.09 -12.10 -12.66
C ARG A 3 -18.76 -13.46 -12.72
N LEU A 4 -20.05 -13.47 -13.03
CA LEU A 4 -20.77 -14.68 -13.39
C LEU A 4 -20.75 -14.84 -14.91
N ASP A 5 -20.35 -16.02 -15.37
CA ASP A 5 -20.32 -16.40 -16.79
C ASP A 5 -21.01 -17.75 -16.96
N GLY A 6 -22.16 -17.74 -17.65
CA GLY A 6 -22.97 -18.94 -17.87
C GLY A 6 -23.41 -19.67 -16.58
N GLY A 7 -23.55 -18.95 -15.46
CA GLY A 7 -23.87 -19.51 -14.14
C GLY A 7 -22.66 -19.99 -13.34
N SER A 8 -21.46 -19.95 -13.91
CA SER A 8 -20.21 -20.26 -13.22
C SER A 8 -19.51 -19.00 -12.76
N LEU A 9 -18.76 -19.08 -11.66
CA LEU A 9 -17.94 -17.97 -11.17
C LEU A 9 -16.67 -17.84 -12.01
N ALA A 10 -16.51 -16.70 -12.69
CA ALA A 10 -15.31 -16.38 -13.47
C ALA A 10 -14.48 -15.31 -12.77
N VAL A 11 -13.17 -15.48 -12.79
CA VAL A 11 -12.21 -14.60 -12.14
C VAL A 11 -11.11 -14.16 -13.10
N THR A 12 -10.76 -12.88 -13.08
CA THR A 12 -9.55 -12.38 -13.73
C THR A 12 -8.53 -12.07 -12.65
N ARG A 13 -7.37 -12.71 -12.71
CA ARG A 13 -6.27 -12.45 -11.77
C ARG A 13 -4.97 -12.11 -12.47
N GLN A 14 -4.17 -11.28 -11.83
CA GLN A 14 -2.83 -10.97 -12.31
C GLN A 14 -1.82 -12.04 -11.90
N ILE A 15 -0.95 -12.41 -12.84
CA ILE A 15 0.16 -13.34 -12.64
C ILE A 15 1.48 -12.71 -13.13
N TYR A 16 2.61 -13.36 -12.87
CA TYR A 16 3.96 -12.90 -13.22
C TYR A 16 4.18 -11.43 -12.85
N GLY A 17 3.76 -11.06 -11.64
CA GLY A 17 3.98 -9.73 -11.18
C GLY A 17 3.09 -8.65 -11.78
N GLY A 18 1.92 -9.03 -12.24
CA GLY A 18 1.00 -8.10 -12.89
C GLY A 18 1.32 -7.85 -14.36
N LYS A 19 2.26 -8.62 -14.93
CA LYS A 19 2.59 -8.55 -16.36
C LYS A 19 1.57 -9.24 -17.25
N MET A 20 0.79 -10.18 -16.71
CA MET A 20 -0.23 -10.92 -17.43
C MET A 20 -1.49 -11.04 -16.59
N ASN A 21 -2.64 -11.03 -17.24
CA ASN A 21 -3.91 -11.39 -16.65
C ASN A 21 -4.30 -12.79 -17.13
N ILE A 22 -4.84 -13.59 -16.22
CA ILE A 22 -5.47 -14.88 -16.53
C ILE A 22 -6.95 -14.77 -16.22
N ASP A 23 -7.78 -15.16 -17.16
CA ASP A 23 -9.18 -15.44 -16.95
C ASP A 23 -9.33 -16.93 -16.63
N GLY A 24 -9.99 -17.22 -15.52
CA GLY A 24 -10.30 -18.56 -15.08
C GLY A 24 -11.79 -18.69 -14.76
N VAL A 25 -12.36 -19.83 -15.07
CA VAL A 25 -13.72 -20.20 -14.65
C VAL A 25 -13.61 -21.26 -13.59
N LEU A 26 -14.30 -21.06 -12.47
CA LEU A 26 -14.40 -22.06 -11.42
C LEU A 26 -15.42 -23.09 -11.86
N THR A 27 -14.92 -24.30 -12.15
CA THR A 27 -15.74 -25.41 -12.58
C THR A 27 -16.50 -26.06 -11.40
N GLU A 28 -17.44 -26.92 -11.72
CA GLU A 28 -18.39 -27.56 -10.80
C GLU A 28 -17.77 -27.96 -9.45
N ALA A 29 -18.28 -27.37 -8.38
CA ALA A 29 -18.01 -27.73 -7.00
C ALA A 29 -19.25 -27.42 -6.15
N GLU A 30 -19.39 -28.10 -5.01
CA GLU A 30 -20.51 -27.88 -4.07
C GLU A 30 -20.47 -26.46 -3.46
N GLY A 31 -19.32 -25.78 -3.53
CA GLY A 31 -19.15 -24.41 -3.07
C GLY A 31 -17.85 -23.78 -3.57
N HIS A 32 -17.82 -22.46 -3.65
CA HIS A 32 -16.66 -21.69 -4.08
C HIS A 32 -16.24 -20.71 -2.99
N ILE A 33 -14.92 -20.62 -2.72
CA ILE A 33 -14.34 -19.62 -1.85
C ILE A 33 -13.44 -18.73 -2.69
N ALA A 34 -13.72 -17.42 -2.68
CA ALA A 34 -12.91 -16.43 -3.36
C ALA A 34 -12.34 -15.44 -2.33
N THR A 35 -11.03 -15.17 -2.41
CA THR A 35 -10.37 -14.11 -1.63
C THR A 35 -10.08 -12.92 -2.52
N ILE A 36 -10.41 -11.73 -2.04
CA ILE A 36 -10.22 -10.47 -2.75
C ILE A 36 -9.05 -9.73 -2.10
N ARG A 37 -8.11 -9.25 -2.92
CA ARG A 37 -7.02 -8.40 -2.41
C ARG A 37 -7.57 -7.05 -2.00
N PRO A 38 -7.04 -6.45 -0.92
CA PRO A 38 -7.38 -5.07 -0.55
C PRO A 38 -7.19 -4.10 -1.73
N ALA A 39 -8.01 -3.07 -1.79
CA ALA A 39 -7.99 -2.03 -2.83
C ALA A 39 -8.18 -2.53 -4.29
N THR A 40 -8.76 -3.73 -4.49
CA THR A 40 -9.05 -4.27 -5.83
C THR A 40 -10.35 -3.71 -6.40
N PHE A 41 -11.33 -3.46 -5.55
CA PHE A 41 -12.63 -2.89 -5.91
C PHE A 41 -12.90 -1.63 -5.10
N GLU A 42 -13.61 -0.68 -5.69
CA GLU A 42 -14.15 0.44 -4.94
C GLU A 42 -15.22 -0.06 -3.96
N PRO A 43 -15.36 0.56 -2.78
CA PRO A 43 -16.45 0.24 -1.87
C PRO A 43 -17.80 0.41 -2.56
N ALA A 44 -18.69 -0.57 -2.38
CA ALA A 44 -20.05 -0.45 -2.86
C ALA A 44 -20.79 0.64 -2.09
N GLU A 45 -21.67 1.38 -2.78
CA GLU A 45 -22.57 2.31 -2.10
C GLU A 45 -23.50 1.56 -1.14
N PRO A 46 -23.71 2.06 0.08
CA PRO A 46 -24.63 1.46 1.02
C PRO A 46 -26.05 1.38 0.43
N ARG A 47 -26.69 0.25 0.57
CA ARG A 47 -28.11 0.12 0.19
C ARG A 47 -28.99 0.88 1.20
N ALA A 48 -30.11 1.40 0.71
CA ALA A 48 -31.06 2.10 1.57
C ALA A 48 -31.72 1.17 2.61
N GLU A 49 -31.83 -0.12 2.30
CA GLU A 49 -32.37 -1.12 3.22
C GLU A 49 -31.22 -1.99 3.76
N PRO A 50 -31.15 -2.20 5.09
CA PRO A 50 -30.17 -3.11 5.67
C PRO A 50 -30.44 -4.56 5.22
N GLY A 51 -29.36 -5.32 5.04
CA GLY A 51 -29.46 -6.77 4.79
C GLY A 51 -29.95 -7.53 6.02
N GLU A 52 -30.43 -8.74 5.81
CA GLU A 52 -30.78 -9.66 6.90
C GLU A 52 -29.51 -10.05 7.67
N ILE A 53 -29.57 -9.97 9.00
CA ILE A 53 -28.51 -10.43 9.90
C ILE A 53 -28.86 -11.82 10.38
N VAL A 54 -28.10 -12.82 9.92
CA VAL A 54 -28.25 -14.21 10.36
C VAL A 54 -27.19 -14.52 11.39
N THR A 55 -27.61 -14.86 12.61
CA THR A 55 -26.71 -15.31 13.68
C THR A 55 -26.47 -16.82 13.53
N LEU A 56 -25.20 -17.20 13.34
CA LEU A 56 -24.81 -18.60 13.35
C LEU A 56 -24.31 -19.00 14.74
N GLU A 57 -24.82 -20.13 15.26
CA GLU A 57 -24.30 -20.68 16.50
C GLU A 57 -22.91 -21.32 16.23
N TYR A 58 -21.93 -20.93 17.06
CA TYR A 58 -20.61 -21.52 17.01
C TYR A 58 -20.64 -22.92 17.64
N PRO A 59 -20.12 -23.97 16.98
CA PRO A 59 -20.08 -25.30 17.57
C PRO A 59 -19.24 -25.33 18.85
N ALA A 60 -19.84 -25.68 19.97
CA ALA A 60 -19.22 -25.62 21.30
C ALA A 60 -18.02 -26.58 21.51
N HIS A 61 -17.67 -27.40 20.53
CA HIS A 61 -16.73 -28.53 20.70
C HIS A 61 -15.57 -28.54 19.71
N ILE A 62 -15.09 -27.34 19.28
CA ILE A 62 -13.84 -27.27 18.52
C ILE A 62 -12.68 -27.20 19.52
N GLU A 63 -11.98 -28.30 19.73
CA GLU A 63 -10.69 -28.28 20.44
C GLU A 63 -9.66 -27.63 19.53
N LEU A 64 -9.26 -26.40 19.86
CA LEU A 64 -8.21 -25.67 19.16
C LEU A 64 -6.88 -25.94 19.86
N GLU A 65 -5.86 -26.39 19.10
CA GLU A 65 -4.48 -26.51 19.57
C GLU A 65 -3.84 -25.13 19.90
N THR A 66 -4.48 -24.06 19.41
CA THR A 66 -4.02 -22.68 19.63
C THR A 66 -5.04 -21.93 20.48
N ARG A 67 -4.53 -21.08 21.39
CA ARG A 67 -5.34 -20.23 22.26
C ARG A 67 -5.13 -18.77 21.86
N PHE A 68 -6.21 -18.04 21.62
CA PHE A 68 -6.16 -16.60 21.49
C PHE A 68 -5.74 -15.97 22.83
N THR A 69 -4.69 -15.14 22.83
CA THR A 69 -4.14 -14.51 24.03
C THR A 69 -4.50 -13.03 24.15
N GLY A 70 -4.83 -12.37 23.03
CA GLY A 70 -5.21 -10.96 22.99
C GLY A 70 -4.80 -10.29 21.68
N PHE A 71 -5.30 -9.09 21.49
CA PHE A 71 -4.84 -8.18 20.43
C PHE A 71 -3.64 -7.38 20.95
N VAL A 72 -2.64 -7.18 20.10
CA VAL A 72 -1.61 -6.18 20.31
C VAL A 72 -2.07 -4.93 19.57
N GLU A 73 -2.57 -3.95 20.32
CA GLU A 73 -2.97 -2.67 19.74
C GLU A 73 -1.73 -1.86 19.37
N PRO A 74 -1.72 -1.19 18.20
CA PRO A 74 -0.68 -0.22 17.90
C PRO A 74 -0.72 0.93 18.92
N PRO A 75 0.40 1.63 19.15
CA PRO A 75 0.44 2.78 20.04
C PRO A 75 -0.66 3.80 19.70
N PRO A 76 -1.34 4.40 20.71
CA PRO A 76 -2.38 5.40 20.47
C PRO A 76 -1.86 6.57 19.63
N GLY A 77 -2.56 6.91 18.55
CA GLY A 77 -2.21 8.03 17.65
C GLY A 77 -1.40 7.65 16.41
N GLU A 78 -1.13 6.38 16.18
CA GLU A 78 -0.50 5.93 14.94
C GLU A 78 -1.59 5.67 13.88
N VAL A 79 -1.58 6.49 12.82
CA VAL A 79 -2.47 6.31 11.66
C VAL A 79 -1.99 5.09 10.86
N ASP A 80 -2.91 4.18 10.51
CA ASP A 80 -2.58 3.09 9.58
C ASP A 80 -2.28 3.71 8.20
N ILE A 81 -1.07 3.47 7.69
CA ILE A 81 -0.68 4.00 6.37
C ILE A 81 -1.57 3.48 5.23
N ALA A 82 -2.34 2.42 5.45
CA ALA A 82 -3.29 1.92 4.46
C ALA A 82 -4.43 2.92 4.19
N ASP A 83 -4.78 3.73 5.19
CA ASP A 83 -5.84 4.75 5.12
C ASP A 83 -5.30 6.15 4.79
N ALA A 84 -3.99 6.30 4.63
CA ALA A 84 -3.37 7.59 4.37
C ALA A 84 -3.65 8.10 2.95
N GLU A 85 -4.10 9.33 2.83
CA GLU A 85 -4.32 9.98 1.53
C GLU A 85 -3.02 10.35 0.80
N ILE A 86 -1.95 10.62 1.56
CA ILE A 86 -0.63 10.99 1.03
C ILE A 86 0.44 10.19 1.76
N ILE A 87 1.32 9.56 1.00
CA ILE A 87 2.44 8.78 1.55
C ILE A 87 3.75 9.25 0.93
N VAL A 88 4.70 9.62 1.79
CA VAL A 88 6.10 9.82 1.43
C VAL A 88 6.87 8.58 1.85
N SER A 89 7.29 7.77 0.90
CA SER A 89 7.94 6.49 1.17
C SER A 89 9.43 6.52 0.85
N VAL A 90 10.24 5.94 1.74
CA VAL A 90 11.69 5.90 1.61
C VAL A 90 12.22 4.49 1.36
N GLY A 91 13.23 4.40 0.53
CA GLY A 91 13.98 3.17 0.28
C GLY A 91 15.43 3.26 0.72
N ARG A 92 16.24 2.28 0.29
CA ARG A 92 17.68 2.22 0.58
C ARG A 92 18.46 3.49 0.20
N GLY A 93 17.92 4.29 -0.73
CA GLY A 93 18.50 5.57 -1.13
C GLY A 93 18.60 6.59 -0.02
N ILE A 94 17.86 6.44 1.11
CA ILE A 94 17.98 7.29 2.30
C ILE A 94 19.31 7.07 3.04
N LYS A 95 19.99 5.97 2.81
CA LYS A 95 21.33 5.56 3.26
C LYS A 95 21.49 5.30 4.75
N ASP A 96 20.92 6.14 5.62
CA ASP A 96 21.13 6.12 7.07
C ASP A 96 19.85 6.55 7.79
N GLU A 97 19.61 6.01 9.00
CA GLU A 97 18.46 6.33 9.84
C GLU A 97 18.40 7.85 10.17
N LYS A 98 19.55 8.45 10.45
CA LYS A 98 19.65 9.91 10.75
C LYS A 98 19.15 10.82 9.61
N ASN A 99 18.95 10.28 8.42
CA ASN A 99 18.46 11.01 7.26
C ASN A 99 16.91 10.92 7.10
N LEU A 100 16.24 10.07 7.88
CA LEU A 100 14.78 9.94 7.85
C LEU A 100 14.03 11.27 8.05
N PRO A 101 14.51 12.20 8.89
CA PRO A 101 13.88 13.52 9.07
C PRO A 101 13.60 14.25 7.76
N VAL A 102 14.46 14.12 6.74
CA VAL A 102 14.27 14.79 5.44
C VAL A 102 12.96 14.36 4.76
N ALA A 103 12.62 13.07 4.86
CA ALA A 103 11.37 12.56 4.28
C ALA A 103 10.17 12.80 5.21
N ARG A 104 10.39 12.76 6.53
CA ARG A 104 9.36 13.07 7.52
C ARG A 104 8.88 14.51 7.40
N GLU A 105 9.79 15.48 7.26
CA GLU A 105 9.45 16.88 7.05
C GLU A 105 8.62 17.12 5.78
N LEU A 106 8.88 16.36 4.71
CA LEU A 106 8.08 16.42 3.50
C LEU A 106 6.68 15.83 3.74
N ALA A 107 6.58 14.68 4.43
CA ALA A 107 5.31 14.08 4.78
C ALA A 107 4.46 15.04 5.63
N GLU A 108 5.05 15.64 6.67
CA GLU A 108 4.39 16.64 7.52
C GLU A 108 3.93 17.88 6.73
N ALA A 109 4.79 18.41 5.85
CA ALA A 109 4.43 19.54 5.01
C ALA A 109 3.24 19.24 4.09
N LEU A 110 3.10 18.00 3.65
CA LEU A 110 1.99 17.51 2.83
C LEU A 110 0.77 17.12 3.67
N LYS A 111 0.89 16.99 5.00
CA LYS A 111 -0.09 16.37 5.91
C LYS A 111 -0.33 14.89 5.56
N GLY A 112 0.73 14.20 5.18
CA GLY A 112 0.72 12.79 4.83
C GLY A 112 1.57 11.96 5.80
N GLU A 113 1.65 10.67 5.53
CA GLU A 113 2.32 9.68 6.35
C GLU A 113 3.68 9.26 5.77
N LEU A 114 4.60 8.89 6.67
CA LEU A 114 5.89 8.32 6.27
C LEU A 114 5.74 6.81 6.10
N GLY A 115 5.99 6.31 4.88
CA GLY A 115 6.09 4.90 4.57
C GLY A 115 7.53 4.47 4.24
N CYS A 116 7.73 3.17 4.06
CA CYS A 116 9.04 2.67 3.66
C CYS A 116 8.97 1.35 2.87
N SER A 117 10.08 1.04 2.22
CA SER A 117 10.30 -0.28 1.64
C SER A 117 10.92 -1.24 2.65
N ARG A 118 10.75 -2.55 2.47
CA ARG A 118 11.23 -3.61 3.37
C ARG A 118 12.66 -3.44 3.89
N PRO A 119 13.67 -3.05 3.06
CA PRO A 119 15.04 -2.88 3.56
C PRO A 119 15.21 -1.87 4.71
N ILE A 120 14.26 -0.95 4.88
CA ILE A 120 14.29 0.03 5.98
C ILE A 120 13.82 -0.63 7.27
N VAL A 121 12.80 -1.49 7.18
CA VAL A 121 12.30 -2.29 8.31
C VAL A 121 13.33 -3.35 8.72
N ASP A 122 13.94 -4.03 7.75
CA ASP A 122 14.98 -5.04 8.02
C ASP A 122 16.20 -4.45 8.78
N LYS A 123 16.41 -3.13 8.65
CA LYS A 123 17.44 -2.37 9.42
C LYS A 123 16.94 -1.83 10.75
N GLY A 124 15.66 -2.01 11.08
CA GLY A 124 15.06 -1.49 12.31
C GLY A 124 14.86 0.03 12.35
N TRP A 125 14.96 0.74 11.21
CA TRP A 125 14.84 2.20 11.14
C TRP A 125 13.40 2.69 11.19
N LEU A 126 12.47 1.91 10.70
CA LEU A 126 11.02 2.13 10.81
C LEU A 126 10.32 0.81 11.17
N PRO A 127 9.19 0.87 11.88
CA PRO A 127 8.45 -0.32 12.26
C PRO A 127 7.75 -0.96 11.05
N LYS A 128 7.35 -2.23 11.19
CA LYS A 128 6.76 -3.04 10.13
C LYS A 128 5.44 -2.48 9.60
N GLU A 129 4.71 -1.77 10.43
CA GLU A 129 3.43 -1.10 10.15
C GLU A 129 3.59 0.00 9.08
N ARG A 130 4.82 0.52 8.92
CA ARG A 130 5.19 1.51 7.89
C ARG A 130 5.69 0.88 6.59
N GLN A 131 5.78 -0.46 6.52
CA GLN A 131 6.26 -1.15 5.33
C GLN A 131 5.19 -1.23 4.25
N VAL A 132 5.51 -0.73 3.05
CA VAL A 132 4.70 -0.87 1.84
C VAL A 132 5.24 -1.99 0.95
N GLY A 133 4.34 -2.85 0.49
CA GLY A 133 4.69 -3.95 -0.41
C GLY A 133 3.90 -5.23 -0.14
N SER A 134 4.16 -6.28 -0.91
CA SER A 134 3.47 -7.58 -0.80
C SER A 134 3.66 -8.28 0.55
N SER A 135 4.71 -7.96 1.29
CA SER A 135 4.96 -8.48 2.65
C SER A 135 4.72 -7.43 3.75
N GLY A 136 4.11 -6.31 3.40
CA GLY A 136 3.72 -5.21 4.27
C GLY A 136 2.29 -4.78 3.98
N LYS A 137 2.05 -3.47 4.05
CA LYS A 137 0.75 -2.87 3.74
C LYS A 137 0.58 -2.68 2.23
N THR A 138 -0.64 -2.91 1.75
CA THR A 138 -1.09 -2.44 0.44
C THR A 138 -1.80 -1.11 0.64
N VAL A 139 -1.39 -0.09 -0.11
CA VAL A 139 -1.86 1.29 0.03
C VAL A 139 -2.40 1.81 -1.32
N LYS A 140 -3.36 2.71 -1.25
CA LYS A 140 -3.94 3.39 -2.42
C LYS A 140 -4.13 4.89 -2.11
N PRO A 141 -3.05 5.63 -1.81
CA PRO A 141 -3.15 7.06 -1.55
C PRO A 141 -3.44 7.84 -2.83
N LYS A 142 -3.95 9.06 -2.68
CA LYS A 142 -4.07 10.05 -3.75
C LYS A 142 -2.68 10.47 -4.28
N LEU A 143 -1.67 10.49 -3.42
CA LEU A 143 -0.29 10.80 -3.78
C LEU A 143 0.69 9.85 -3.08
N TYR A 144 1.52 9.19 -3.86
CA TYR A 144 2.63 8.37 -3.39
C TYR A 144 3.96 8.92 -3.87
N ILE A 145 4.83 9.36 -2.97
CA ILE A 145 6.19 9.83 -3.30
C ILE A 145 7.19 8.73 -2.96
N ALA A 146 7.77 8.10 -3.97
CA ALA A 146 8.78 7.05 -3.84
C ALA A 146 10.19 7.65 -3.87
N SER A 147 10.83 7.78 -2.70
CA SER A 147 12.14 8.44 -2.57
C SER A 147 13.25 7.43 -2.31
N GLY A 148 14.19 7.31 -3.27
CA GLY A 148 15.29 6.35 -3.19
C GLY A 148 14.86 4.89 -3.14
N ILE A 149 13.71 4.58 -3.73
CA ILE A 149 13.14 3.25 -3.90
C ILE A 149 13.46 2.77 -5.32
N SER A 150 13.96 1.54 -5.44
CA SER A 150 14.32 0.98 -6.75
C SER A 150 13.11 0.56 -7.59
N GLY A 151 11.98 0.24 -6.96
CA GLY A 151 10.81 -0.29 -7.66
C GLY A 151 10.86 -1.81 -7.85
N SER A 152 11.33 -2.54 -6.83
CA SER A 152 11.19 -3.99 -6.84
C SER A 152 9.73 -4.39 -6.93
N PHE A 153 9.46 -5.51 -7.59
CA PHE A 153 8.11 -6.04 -7.78
C PHE A 153 7.29 -6.06 -6.48
N GLN A 154 7.90 -6.55 -5.39
CA GLN A 154 7.22 -6.67 -4.11
C GLN A 154 6.76 -5.32 -3.55
N HIS A 155 7.55 -4.26 -3.73
CA HIS A 155 7.17 -2.92 -3.32
C HIS A 155 6.07 -2.34 -4.21
N VAL A 156 6.25 -2.47 -5.53
CA VAL A 156 5.30 -1.98 -6.54
C VAL A 156 3.90 -2.58 -6.33
N MET A 157 3.81 -3.86 -6.01
CA MET A 157 2.52 -4.52 -5.74
C MET A 157 1.75 -3.90 -4.58
N GLY A 158 2.45 -3.28 -3.63
CA GLY A 158 1.80 -2.63 -2.48
C GLY A 158 1.36 -1.18 -2.75
N MET A 159 1.78 -0.53 -3.86
CA MET A 159 1.50 0.90 -4.06
C MET A 159 1.06 1.30 -5.48
N LYS A 160 1.09 0.38 -6.43
CA LYS A 160 0.75 0.67 -7.83
C LYS A 160 -0.69 1.16 -8.07
N GLY A 161 -1.57 0.98 -7.07
CA GLY A 161 -2.95 1.46 -7.10
C GLY A 161 -3.11 2.92 -6.66
N SER A 162 -2.01 3.62 -6.34
CA SER A 162 -2.04 5.05 -6.00
C SER A 162 -2.53 5.88 -7.19
N ASP A 163 -3.26 6.97 -6.92
CA ASP A 163 -3.81 7.83 -7.99
C ASP A 163 -2.71 8.63 -8.71
N LEU A 164 -1.67 9.04 -7.96
CA LEU A 164 -0.51 9.74 -8.49
C LEU A 164 0.77 9.21 -7.84
N ILE A 165 1.72 8.80 -8.67
CA ILE A 165 3.03 8.28 -8.25
C ILE A 165 4.14 9.21 -8.71
N VAL A 166 4.88 9.76 -7.74
CA VAL A 166 6.08 10.57 -7.99
C VAL A 166 7.31 9.80 -7.52
N ALA A 167 8.28 9.60 -8.39
CA ALA A 167 9.51 8.88 -8.07
C ALA A 167 10.73 9.81 -8.08
N VAL A 168 11.56 9.71 -7.03
CA VAL A 168 12.87 10.36 -6.94
C VAL A 168 13.94 9.30 -6.79
N ASN A 169 14.81 9.16 -7.78
CA ASN A 169 15.91 8.20 -7.75
C ASN A 169 17.12 8.73 -8.51
N ARG A 170 18.32 8.39 -8.06
CA ARG A 170 19.58 8.74 -8.74
C ARG A 170 19.83 7.88 -9.98
N ASP A 171 19.36 6.65 -9.97
CA ASP A 171 19.51 5.71 -11.08
C ASP A 171 18.39 5.95 -12.11
N PRO A 172 18.72 6.48 -13.30
CA PRO A 172 17.71 6.71 -14.34
C PRO A 172 17.09 5.42 -14.88
N LYS A 173 17.71 4.27 -14.61
CA LYS A 173 17.21 2.95 -15.00
C LYS A 173 16.43 2.24 -13.90
N ALA A 174 16.18 2.91 -12.77
CA ALA A 174 15.43 2.32 -11.69
C ALA A 174 14.01 1.91 -12.15
N PRO A 175 13.59 0.65 -11.94
CA PRO A 175 12.29 0.16 -12.38
C PRO A 175 11.09 0.97 -11.87
N ILE A 176 11.26 1.73 -10.79
CA ILE A 176 10.21 2.61 -10.24
C ILE A 176 9.70 3.62 -11.26
N PHE A 177 10.58 4.10 -12.16
CA PHE A 177 10.21 5.04 -13.21
C PHE A 177 9.26 4.44 -14.26
N GLY A 178 9.22 3.11 -14.38
CA GLY A 178 8.29 2.42 -15.29
C GLY A 178 6.82 2.45 -14.83
N ILE A 179 6.56 2.89 -13.59
CA ILE A 179 5.20 2.98 -13.03
C ILE A 179 4.90 4.38 -12.46
N ALA A 180 5.87 5.27 -12.43
CA ALA A 180 5.70 6.62 -11.93
C ALA A 180 5.08 7.52 -12.99
N ASP A 181 4.11 8.36 -12.58
CA ASP A 181 3.55 9.42 -13.43
C ASP A 181 4.54 10.57 -13.62
N TYR A 182 5.32 10.84 -12.56
CA TYR A 182 6.40 11.83 -12.60
C TYR A 182 7.67 11.24 -12.01
N GLY A 183 8.78 11.40 -12.74
CA GLY A 183 10.11 10.94 -12.34
C GLY A 183 11.12 12.07 -12.23
N VAL A 184 11.88 12.11 -11.14
CA VAL A 184 13.00 13.02 -10.95
C VAL A 184 14.27 12.20 -10.79
N VAL A 185 15.19 12.34 -11.75
CA VAL A 185 16.49 11.67 -11.72
C VAL A 185 17.51 12.61 -11.05
N ASP A 186 17.58 12.57 -9.73
CA ASP A 186 18.56 13.35 -8.93
C ASP A 186 18.67 12.77 -7.51
N ASP A 187 19.48 13.44 -6.68
CA ASP A 187 19.65 13.12 -5.28
C ASP A 187 18.43 13.53 -4.43
N LEU A 188 17.83 12.56 -3.76
CA LEU A 188 16.70 12.82 -2.86
C LEU A 188 17.03 13.88 -1.79
N PHE A 189 18.30 13.98 -1.35
CA PHE A 189 18.73 14.98 -0.37
C PHE A 189 18.76 16.42 -0.90
N LYS A 190 18.66 16.62 -2.21
CA LYS A 190 18.43 17.92 -2.84
C LYS A 190 16.93 18.13 -3.09
N ILE A 191 16.26 17.11 -3.60
CA ILE A 191 14.88 17.23 -4.08
C ILE A 191 13.88 17.34 -2.93
N LEU A 192 13.97 16.47 -1.90
CA LEU A 192 12.98 16.49 -0.82
C LEU A 192 12.98 17.81 -0.04
N PRO A 193 14.14 18.41 0.37
CA PRO A 193 14.14 19.70 1.03
C PRO A 193 13.61 20.83 0.15
N ALA A 194 13.98 20.85 -1.14
CA ALA A 194 13.50 21.85 -2.08
C ALA A 194 11.97 21.77 -2.27
N LEU A 195 11.44 20.55 -2.38
CA LEU A 195 10.01 20.30 -2.49
C LEU A 195 9.28 20.71 -1.20
N THR A 196 9.82 20.33 -0.04
CA THR A 196 9.28 20.73 1.28
C THR A 196 9.18 22.25 1.40
N LYS A 197 10.24 22.95 1.02
CA LYS A 197 10.26 24.43 1.03
C LYS A 197 9.16 25.00 0.14
N LYS A 198 9.06 24.53 -1.10
CA LYS A 198 8.05 24.99 -2.06
C LYS A 198 6.61 24.74 -1.60
N ILE A 199 6.36 23.59 -0.99
CA ILE A 199 5.04 23.26 -0.45
C ILE A 199 4.68 24.19 0.72
N LYS A 200 5.64 24.45 1.63
CA LYS A 200 5.42 25.38 2.74
C LYS A 200 5.19 26.81 2.26
N GLU A 201 5.94 27.28 1.26
CA GLU A 201 5.73 28.59 0.63
C GLU A 201 4.32 28.70 0.02
N PHE A 202 3.91 27.70 -0.74
CA PHE A 202 2.60 27.67 -1.38
C PHE A 202 1.45 27.67 -0.36
N LYS A 203 1.55 26.87 0.71
CA LYS A 203 0.55 26.80 1.78
C LYS A 203 0.54 28.05 2.69
N GLY A 204 1.64 28.78 2.78
CA GLY A 204 1.72 30.02 3.57
C GLY A 204 1.28 31.28 2.81
N SER A 205 0.97 31.13 1.50
CA SER A 205 0.54 32.23 0.63
C SER A 205 -0.97 32.23 0.35
N GLY A 206 -1.73 31.34 1.01
CA GLY A 206 -3.18 31.17 0.87
C GLY A 206 -3.97 31.53 2.12
#